data_8f8ca88525adcdfdfc42e6842cd6e2a0
#
_entry.id   8f8ca88525adcdfdfc42e6842cd6e2a0
#
_cell.length_a   1.000
_cell.length_b   1.000
_cell.length_c   1.000
_cell.angle_alpha   90.00
_cell.angle_beta   90.00
_cell.angle_gamma   90.00
#
_symmetry.space_group_name_H-M   'P 1'
#
loop_
_entity.id
_entity.type
_entity.pdbx_description
1 polymer ?
#
loop_
_entity_poly.entity_id
_entity_poly.type
_entity_poly.pdbx_seq_one_letter_code
_entity_poly.pdbx_strand_id
1 'polypeptide(L)' 'MDFKVKGMTCSGCSEGVERTVGGMDGVMSCEVNLAKETAKVLFDAAITTPRRIVERIQQMGYEAQMMG' A
#
# COMPACT_ATOMS: atom_id res chain seq x y z
N MET A 1 5.72 5.49 -5.95
CA MET A 1 4.35 5.86 -6.31
C MET A 1 3.50 5.97 -5.05
N ASP A 2 2.62 6.93 -5.00
CA ASP A 2 1.81 7.18 -3.82
C ASP A 2 0.40 6.64 -4.00
N PHE A 3 -0.15 6.11 -2.91
CA PHE A 3 -1.51 5.59 -2.87
C PHE A 3 -2.25 6.23 -1.70
N LYS A 4 -3.55 6.46 -1.89
CA LYS A 4 -4.43 6.86 -0.81
C LYS A 4 -5.03 5.60 -0.21
N VAL A 5 -4.84 5.39 1.09
CA VAL A 5 -5.36 4.21 1.80
C VAL A 5 -6.25 4.68 2.94
N LYS A 6 -7.52 4.30 2.88
CA LYS A 6 -8.51 4.67 3.89
C LYS A 6 -8.96 3.45 4.69
N GLY A 7 -9.44 3.68 5.87
CA GLY A 7 -9.93 2.62 6.75
C GLY A 7 -8.93 2.17 7.80
N MET A 8 -7.72 2.71 7.77
CA MET A 8 -6.73 2.44 8.81
C MET A 8 -7.08 3.25 10.05
N THR A 9 -7.32 2.57 11.17
CA THR A 9 -7.76 3.22 12.40
C THR A 9 -6.69 3.26 13.49
N CYS A 10 -5.59 2.55 13.30
CA CYS A 10 -4.51 2.50 14.29
C CYS A 10 -3.18 2.16 13.63
N SER A 11 -2.09 2.32 14.38
CA SER A 11 -0.75 2.04 13.87
C SER A 11 -0.56 0.57 13.49
N GLY A 12 -1.24 -0.34 14.17
CA GLY A 12 -1.20 -1.75 13.82
C GLY A 12 -1.74 -2.01 12.42
N CYS A 13 -2.76 -1.25 12.01
CA CYS A 13 -3.31 -1.35 10.66
C CYS A 13 -2.31 -0.88 9.62
N SER A 14 -1.65 0.25 9.86
CA SER A 14 -0.66 0.77 8.92
C SER A 14 0.55 -0.17 8.80
N GLU A 15 0.98 -0.74 9.91
CA GLU A 15 2.07 -1.71 9.89
C GLU A 15 1.68 -2.97 9.12
N GLY A 16 0.43 -3.42 9.26
CA GLY A 16 -0.09 -4.56 8.52
C GLY A 16 -0.07 -4.32 7.01
N VAL A 17 -0.54 -3.15 6.58
CA VAL A 17 -0.48 -2.77 5.16
C VAL A 17 0.95 -2.72 4.68
N GLU A 18 1.82 -2.06 5.42
CA GLU A 18 3.23 -1.92 5.07
C GLU A 18 3.91 -3.28 4.92
N ARG A 19 3.67 -4.19 5.85
CA ARG A 19 4.24 -5.54 5.82
C ARG A 19 3.69 -6.35 4.66
N THR A 20 2.39 -6.29 4.43
CA THR A 20 1.74 -7.06 3.36
C THR A 20 2.19 -6.58 1.99
N VAL A 21 2.14 -5.28 1.76
CA VAL A 21 2.55 -4.71 0.48
C VAL A 21 4.06 -4.86 0.28
N GLY A 22 4.84 -4.64 1.32
CA GLY A 22 6.28 -4.79 1.25
C GLY A 22 6.73 -6.22 0.97
N GLY A 23 5.88 -7.21 1.26
CA GLY A 23 6.16 -8.62 0.96
C GLY A 23 5.72 -9.06 -0.44
N MET A 24 5.11 -8.19 -1.22
CA MET A 24 4.71 -8.52 -2.58
C MET A 24 5.91 -8.62 -3.52
N ASP A 25 5.80 -9.52 -4.50
CA ASP A 25 6.83 -9.65 -5.52
C ASP A 25 6.97 -8.34 -6.29
N GLY A 26 8.21 -7.89 -6.46
CA GLY A 26 8.49 -6.66 -7.18
C GLY A 26 8.44 -5.40 -6.35
N VAL A 27 7.98 -5.48 -5.11
CA VAL A 27 7.96 -4.32 -4.21
C VAL A 27 9.30 -4.24 -3.47
N MET A 28 9.98 -3.11 -3.61
CA MET A 28 11.27 -2.88 -2.97
C MET A 28 11.11 -2.24 -1.59
N SER A 29 10.14 -1.35 -1.44
CA SER A 29 9.84 -0.74 -0.14
C SER A 29 8.41 -0.25 -0.10
N CYS A 30 7.87 -0.16 1.12
CA CYS A 30 6.53 0.37 1.35
C CYS A 30 6.56 1.19 2.63
N GLU A 31 6.12 2.43 2.54
CA GLU A 31 6.06 3.33 3.68
C GLU A 31 4.64 3.87 3.78
N VAL A 32 4.01 3.64 4.93
CA VAL A 32 2.63 4.05 5.16
C VAL A 32 2.59 5.21 6.14
N ASN A 33 1.85 6.25 5.80
CA ASN A 33 1.62 7.40 6.69
C ASN A 33 0.16 7.36 7.14
N LEU A 34 -0.05 7.00 8.39
CA LEU A 34 -1.38 6.87 8.97
C LEU A 34 -2.08 8.22 9.07
N ALA A 35 -1.37 9.27 9.45
CA ALA A 35 -1.94 10.60 9.62
C ALA A 35 -2.48 11.18 8.32
N LYS A 36 -1.78 10.93 7.23
CA LYS A 36 -2.18 11.41 5.90
C LYS A 36 -3.01 10.39 5.13
N GLU A 37 -3.16 9.20 5.67
CA GLU A 37 -3.84 8.09 5.00
C GLU A 37 -3.24 7.78 3.63
N THR A 38 -1.92 7.80 3.55
CA THR A 38 -1.18 7.55 2.30
C THR A 38 -0.18 6.42 2.48
N ALA A 39 0.15 5.78 1.36
CA ALA A 39 1.20 4.78 1.31
C ALA A 39 2.12 5.10 0.14
N LYS A 40 3.41 5.14 0.42
CA LYS A 40 4.42 5.36 -0.60
C LYS A 40 5.09 4.02 -0.90
N VAL A 41 4.97 3.55 -2.12
CA VAL A 41 5.48 2.24 -2.52
C VAL A 41 6.51 2.40 -3.62
N LEU A 42 7.65 1.77 -3.43
CA LEU A 42 8.68 1.67 -4.43
C LEU A 42 8.66 0.25 -4.98
N PHE A 43 8.41 0.11 -6.27
CA PHE A 43 8.27 -1.21 -6.88
C PHE A 43 8.87 -1.24 -8.28
N ASP A 44 9.13 -2.46 -8.75
CA ASP A 44 9.63 -2.69 -10.11
C ASP A 44 8.44 -2.91 -11.04
N ALA A 45 8.22 -1.97 -11.96
CA ALA A 45 7.10 -2.02 -12.89
C ALA A 45 7.17 -3.22 -13.85
N ALA A 46 8.33 -3.85 -14.00
CA ALA A 46 8.47 -5.05 -14.80
C ALA A 46 7.94 -6.29 -14.09
N ILE A 47 7.81 -6.25 -12.76
CA ILE A 47 7.38 -7.40 -11.96
C ILE A 47 5.95 -7.24 -11.46
N THR A 48 5.58 -6.04 -11.02
CA THR A 48 4.25 -5.77 -10.49
C THR A 48 3.70 -4.46 -11.05
N THR A 49 2.43 -4.20 -10.80
CA THR A 49 1.76 -2.99 -11.26
C THR A 49 1.10 -2.28 -10.08
N PRO A 50 0.85 -0.95 -10.20
CA PRO A 50 0.13 -0.22 -9.15
C PRO A 50 -1.25 -0.83 -8.86
N ARG A 51 -1.91 -1.35 -9.88
CA ARG A 51 -3.23 -1.96 -9.73
C ARG A 51 -3.17 -3.17 -8.80
N ARG A 52 -2.14 -3.99 -8.91
CA ARG A 52 -1.96 -5.16 -8.03
C ARG A 52 -1.80 -4.74 -6.58
N ILE A 53 -1.09 -3.65 -6.35
CA ILE A 53 -0.90 -3.11 -5.01
C ILE A 53 -2.23 -2.64 -4.44
N VAL A 54 -3.02 -1.91 -5.23
CA VAL A 54 -4.36 -1.47 -4.83
C VAL A 54 -5.26 -2.67 -4.51
N GLU A 55 -5.28 -3.67 -5.38
CA GLU A 55 -6.08 -4.87 -5.16
C GLU A 55 -5.69 -5.58 -3.86
N ARG A 56 -4.40 -5.67 -3.60
CA ARG A 56 -3.92 -6.31 -2.37
C ARG A 56 -4.38 -5.59 -1.13
N ILE A 57 -4.31 -4.26 -1.14
CA ILE A 57 -4.78 -3.46 -0.01
C ILE A 57 -6.29 -3.62 0.16
N GLN A 58 -7.04 -3.65 -0.94
CA GLN A 58 -8.49 -3.86 -0.89
C GLN A 58 -8.86 -5.22 -0.31
N GLN A 59 -8.09 -6.26 -0.61
CA GLN A 59 -8.29 -7.59 -0.05
C GLN A 59 -8.12 -7.62 1.47
N MET A 60 -7.38 -6.69 2.02
CA MET A 60 -7.21 -6.56 3.45
C MET A 60 -8.38 -5.86 4.15
N GLY A 61 -9.34 -5.36 3.37
CA GLY A 61 -10.51 -4.66 3.92
C GLY A 61 -10.36 -3.14 3.95
N TYR A 62 -9.32 -2.59 3.34
CA TYR A 62 -9.11 -1.15 3.27
C TYR A 62 -9.46 -0.61 1.89
N GLU A 63 -9.71 0.68 1.80
CA GLU A 63 -9.88 1.37 0.53
C GLU A 63 -8.52 1.87 0.07
N ALA A 64 -8.22 1.66 -1.21
CA ALA A 64 -6.97 2.11 -1.80
C ALA A 64 -7.22 2.73 -3.17
N GLN A 65 -6.51 3.82 -3.44
CA GLN A 65 -6.57 4.52 -4.73
C GLN A 65 -5.17 4.96 -5.12
N MET A 66 -4.88 4.89 -6.41
CA MET A 66 -3.63 5.43 -6.93
C MET A 66 -3.68 6.96 -6.91
N MET A 67 -2.59 7.57 -6.47
CA MET A 67 -2.44 9.02 -6.46
C MET A 67 -1.46 9.44 -7.56
N GLY A 68 -1.89 10.35 -8.35
CA GLY A 68 -1.05 10.96 -9.35
C GLY A 68 -0.70 10.10 -10.51
#